data_3691d844c3a05ee1e556b2e2feed47b5
#
_entry.id   3691d844c3a05ee1e556b2e2feed47b5
#
_cell.length_a   1.000
_cell.length_b   1.000
_cell.length_c   1.000
_cell.angle_alpha   90.00
_cell.angle_beta   90.00
_cell.angle_gamma   90.00
#
_symmetry.space_group_name_H-M   'P 1'
#
loop_
_entity.id
_entity.type
_entity.pdbx_description
1 polymer ?
#
loop_
_entity_poly.entity_id
_entity_poly.type
_entity_poly.pdbx_seq_one_letter_code
_entity_poly.pdbx_strand_id
1 'polypeptide(L)'
;MSPNLATAHPVKILFVCDPLSGFVTYKDTTFAMMREAQKRGVAIYTAELKELRARVNHEPNKPTVSLEVFGHHISIDNPQTQPWWIEHTAGWIDASEFSAILMRKDPPFDQHYLVATQLLEIAERQGVRVINTPQALRDHGEKMAALEFAQFTPPTLVSSDIRSLREFAIHTKKIVVKPLDCMGGAGVFVLQSDDPNLPSALEVLSDNGSRAIVAQQYLPEIVKGDKRIIVINGKPVDYCLARIPPEGQSRGNLAAGGRGLAQPLTPRDREIATAVGEKLAARGLLLIGLDVIGESLTEINVTSPTGFQEITEQSGIDVAAIFMDAVLGNK
;
A
#
# COMPACT_ATOMS: atom_id res chain seq x y z
N MET A 1 21.57 -44.58 17.08
CA MET A 1 20.43 -44.15 16.26
C MET A 1 20.40 -42.62 16.29
N SER A 2 20.88 -41.99 15.23
CA SER A 2 20.88 -40.53 15.10
C SER A 2 19.45 -40.06 14.85
N PRO A 3 18.98 -38.96 15.48
CA PRO A 3 17.68 -38.42 15.16
C PRO A 3 17.67 -37.87 13.74
N ASN A 4 16.68 -38.31 12.97
CA ASN A 4 16.38 -37.83 11.63
C ASN A 4 16.16 -36.32 11.71
N LEU A 5 17.09 -35.53 11.23
CA LEU A 5 16.90 -34.13 10.93
C LEU A 5 15.90 -34.06 9.77
N ALA A 6 14.63 -33.92 10.08
CA ALA A 6 13.63 -33.53 9.12
C ALA A 6 14.14 -32.20 8.51
N THR A 7 14.53 -32.22 7.25
CA THR A 7 14.90 -31.03 6.49
C THR A 7 13.64 -30.18 6.41
N ALA A 8 13.55 -29.18 7.31
CA ALA A 8 12.51 -28.17 7.17
C ALA A 8 12.64 -27.56 5.78
N HIS A 9 11.61 -27.67 4.96
CA HIS A 9 11.60 -27.01 3.65
C HIS A 9 11.84 -25.51 3.87
N PRO A 10 12.72 -24.89 3.07
CA PRO A 10 12.99 -23.46 3.22
C PRO A 10 11.70 -22.69 3.08
N VAL A 11 11.48 -21.72 3.97
CA VAL A 11 10.35 -20.78 3.87
C VAL A 11 10.45 -20.06 2.54
N LYS A 12 9.38 -20.14 1.73
CA LYS A 12 9.28 -19.47 0.43
C LYS A 12 8.27 -18.33 0.55
N ILE A 13 8.66 -17.13 0.15
CA ILE A 13 7.75 -15.97 0.06
C ILE A 13 7.69 -15.49 -1.39
N LEU A 14 6.46 -15.33 -1.89
CA LEU A 14 6.19 -14.71 -3.18
C LEU A 14 5.87 -13.22 -2.98
N PHE A 15 6.53 -12.37 -3.74
CA PHE A 15 6.20 -10.96 -3.89
C PHE A 15 5.52 -10.75 -5.24
N VAL A 16 4.22 -10.45 -5.22
CA VAL A 16 3.48 -10.03 -6.42
C VAL A 16 3.65 -8.52 -6.53
N CYS A 17 4.48 -8.05 -7.47
CA CYS A 17 4.95 -6.68 -7.51
C CYS A 17 5.15 -6.16 -8.95
N ASP A 18 5.56 -4.91 -9.07
CA ASP A 18 6.01 -4.32 -10.33
C ASP A 18 7.34 -4.95 -10.80
N PRO A 19 7.69 -4.78 -12.10
CA PRO A 19 8.95 -5.29 -12.62
C PRO A 19 10.17 -4.80 -11.81
N LEU A 20 11.03 -5.72 -11.40
CA LEU A 20 12.19 -5.43 -10.54
C LEU A 20 13.15 -4.38 -11.15
N SER A 21 13.20 -4.27 -12.48
CA SER A 21 13.98 -3.27 -13.19
C SER A 21 13.56 -1.83 -12.91
N GLY A 22 12.32 -1.63 -12.42
CA GLY A 22 11.78 -0.33 -12.03
C GLY A 22 12.10 0.07 -10.58
N PHE A 23 12.66 -0.84 -9.77
CA PHE A 23 12.91 -0.57 -8.36
C PHE A 23 14.08 0.39 -8.17
N VAL A 24 13.87 1.38 -7.34
CA VAL A 24 14.91 2.30 -6.87
C VAL A 24 15.35 1.81 -5.49
N THR A 25 16.35 0.94 -5.46
CA THR A 25 16.75 0.12 -4.31
C THR A 25 16.96 0.88 -3.01
N TYR A 26 17.46 2.12 -3.05
CA TYR A 26 17.74 2.92 -1.85
C TYR A 26 16.49 3.49 -1.17
N LYS A 27 15.31 3.50 -1.83
CA LYS A 27 14.05 4.01 -1.26
C LYS A 27 12.87 3.05 -1.37
N ASP A 28 13.00 1.97 -2.16
CA ASP A 28 11.91 1.04 -2.39
C ASP A 28 11.62 0.20 -1.15
N THR A 29 10.37 0.21 -0.72
CA THR A 29 9.92 -0.54 0.47
C THR A 29 9.86 -2.04 0.21
N THR A 30 9.42 -2.46 -0.99
CA THR A 30 9.36 -3.89 -1.34
C THR A 30 10.77 -4.48 -1.42
N PHE A 31 11.73 -3.72 -1.95
CA PHE A 31 13.14 -4.09 -1.90
C PHE A 31 13.64 -4.27 -0.45
N ALA A 32 13.30 -3.36 0.46
CA ALA A 32 13.68 -3.48 1.87
C ALA A 32 13.11 -4.75 2.51
N MET A 33 11.86 -5.12 2.18
CA MET A 33 11.23 -6.37 2.62
C MET A 33 11.97 -7.60 2.06
N MET A 34 12.30 -7.60 0.77
CA MET A 34 13.07 -8.68 0.13
C MET A 34 14.45 -8.84 0.76
N ARG A 35 15.16 -7.73 1.02
CA ARG A 35 16.47 -7.72 1.66
C ARG A 35 16.41 -8.33 3.07
N GLU A 36 15.40 -7.99 3.84
CA GLU A 36 15.22 -8.57 5.18
C GLU A 36 14.81 -10.05 5.11
N ALA A 37 13.98 -10.44 4.14
CA ALA A 37 13.64 -11.84 3.89
C ALA A 37 14.89 -12.67 3.57
N GLN A 38 15.75 -12.19 2.67
CA GLN A 38 17.02 -12.85 2.32
C GLN A 38 17.94 -12.99 3.53
N LYS A 39 18.09 -11.95 4.34
CA LYS A 39 18.90 -11.96 5.58
C LYS A 39 18.43 -13.05 6.55
N ARG A 40 17.13 -13.38 6.54
CA ARG A 40 16.53 -14.45 7.36
C ARG A 40 16.60 -15.85 6.70
N GLY A 41 17.22 -15.98 5.54
CA GLY A 41 17.30 -17.25 4.82
C GLY A 41 16.01 -17.68 4.15
N VAL A 42 15.07 -16.75 3.92
CA VAL A 42 13.84 -16.99 3.19
C VAL A 42 14.13 -17.02 1.68
N ALA A 43 13.60 -18.00 0.97
CA ALA A 43 13.66 -18.05 -0.48
C ALA A 43 12.68 -17.04 -1.08
N ILE A 44 13.20 -16.10 -1.89
CA ILE A 44 12.45 -15.01 -2.47
C ILE A 44 11.99 -15.40 -3.88
N TYR A 45 10.69 -15.30 -4.09
CA TYR A 45 10.08 -15.41 -5.41
C TYR A 45 9.38 -14.12 -5.76
N THR A 46 9.39 -13.75 -7.05
CA THR A 46 8.66 -12.59 -7.57
C THR A 46 7.78 -13.00 -8.73
N ALA A 47 6.67 -12.28 -8.91
CA ALA A 47 5.80 -12.38 -10.07
C ALA A 47 5.09 -11.05 -10.32
N GLU A 48 4.78 -10.77 -11.58
CA GLU A 48 3.87 -9.69 -11.97
C GLU A 48 2.41 -10.20 -12.01
N LEU A 49 1.43 -9.29 -12.08
CA LEU A 49 0.00 -9.68 -12.17
C LEU A 49 -0.30 -10.61 -13.34
N LYS A 50 0.33 -10.40 -14.50
CA LYS A 50 0.15 -11.21 -15.71
C LYS A 50 0.66 -12.65 -15.58
N GLU A 51 1.43 -12.93 -14.54
CA GLU A 51 2.06 -14.22 -14.24
C GLU A 51 1.26 -15.07 -13.24
N LEU A 52 0.03 -14.63 -12.93
CA LEU A 52 -0.94 -15.37 -12.13
C LEU A 52 -1.95 -16.05 -13.03
N ARG A 53 -2.27 -17.33 -12.78
CA ARG A 53 -3.35 -18.04 -13.47
C ARG A 53 -4.09 -19.00 -12.56
N ALA A 54 -5.40 -19.12 -12.74
CA ALA A 54 -6.20 -20.14 -12.10
C ALA A 54 -6.41 -21.33 -13.03
N ARG A 55 -6.38 -22.54 -12.46
CA ARG A 55 -6.69 -23.76 -13.19
C ARG A 55 -7.79 -24.55 -12.47
N VAL A 56 -8.78 -25.03 -13.22
CA VAL A 56 -9.75 -26.00 -12.74
C VAL A 56 -9.26 -27.39 -13.15
N ASN A 57 -8.98 -28.24 -12.19
CA ASN A 57 -8.57 -29.62 -12.40
C ASN A 57 -9.76 -30.54 -12.11
N HIS A 58 -10.13 -31.38 -13.09
CA HIS A 58 -11.18 -32.36 -12.95
C HIS A 58 -10.57 -33.70 -12.55
N GLU A 59 -10.38 -33.92 -11.26
CA GLU A 59 -10.08 -35.24 -10.74
C GLU A 59 -11.37 -36.07 -10.64
N PRO A 60 -11.32 -37.41 -10.83
CA PRO A 60 -12.51 -38.23 -10.97
C PRO A 60 -13.55 -38.12 -9.85
N ASN A 61 -13.16 -37.66 -8.65
CA ASN A 61 -14.05 -37.57 -7.49
C ASN A 61 -14.08 -36.22 -6.80
N LYS A 62 -13.27 -35.25 -7.22
CA LYS A 62 -13.20 -33.93 -6.59
C LYS A 62 -12.57 -32.89 -7.52
N PRO A 63 -13.38 -32.12 -8.25
CA PRO A 63 -12.84 -31.00 -8.98
C PRO A 63 -12.21 -30.01 -8.01
N THR A 64 -10.99 -29.54 -8.33
CA THR A 64 -10.23 -28.56 -7.52
C THR A 64 -9.91 -27.34 -8.36
N VAL A 65 -9.77 -26.19 -7.70
CA VAL A 65 -9.25 -24.98 -8.30
C VAL A 65 -7.93 -24.67 -7.64
N SER A 66 -6.88 -24.45 -8.43
CA SER A 66 -5.57 -24.02 -7.95
C SER A 66 -5.17 -22.70 -8.56
N LEU A 67 -4.42 -21.90 -7.80
CA LEU A 67 -3.65 -20.77 -8.31
C LEU A 67 -2.24 -21.27 -8.66
N GLU A 68 -1.81 -21.02 -9.89
CA GLU A 68 -0.43 -21.23 -10.33
C GLU A 68 0.20 -19.86 -10.62
N VAL A 69 1.47 -19.73 -10.27
CA VAL A 69 2.26 -18.51 -10.44
C VAL A 69 3.48 -18.83 -11.29
N PHE A 70 3.77 -18.04 -12.31
CA PHE A 70 5.08 -18.11 -12.97
C PHE A 70 6.07 -17.35 -12.08
N GLY A 71 6.67 -18.09 -11.15
CA GLY A 71 7.52 -17.52 -10.10
C GLY A 71 8.99 -17.47 -10.53
N HIS A 72 9.61 -16.31 -10.32
CA HIS A 72 11.05 -16.08 -10.50
C HIS A 72 11.75 -16.20 -9.15
N HIS A 73 12.51 -17.27 -8.93
CA HIS A 73 13.36 -17.41 -7.74
C HIS A 73 14.57 -16.50 -7.88
N ILE A 74 14.72 -15.56 -6.98
CA ILE A 74 15.79 -14.57 -7.04
C ILE A 74 16.60 -14.49 -5.73
N SER A 75 17.80 -13.94 -5.84
CA SER A 75 18.54 -13.38 -4.71
C SER A 75 18.99 -11.95 -5.01
N ILE A 76 19.09 -11.14 -3.97
CA ILE A 76 19.69 -9.81 -4.05
C ILE A 76 21.21 -10.00 -4.13
N ASP A 77 21.83 -9.42 -5.15
CA ASP A 77 23.28 -9.41 -5.36
C ASP A 77 23.86 -8.07 -4.90
N ASN A 78 23.88 -7.10 -5.81
CA ASN A 78 24.40 -5.77 -5.48
C ASN A 78 23.32 -4.68 -5.69
N PRO A 79 22.82 -4.05 -4.59
CA PRO A 79 21.81 -3.00 -4.68
C PRO A 79 22.19 -1.77 -5.52
N GLN A 80 23.47 -1.59 -5.84
CA GLN A 80 23.98 -0.44 -6.61
C GLN A 80 24.07 -0.72 -8.12
N THR A 81 23.81 -1.96 -8.56
CA THR A 81 23.87 -2.35 -9.97
C THR A 81 22.48 -2.54 -10.57
N GLN A 82 22.42 -2.63 -11.91
CA GLN A 82 21.25 -3.11 -12.65
C GLN A 82 21.69 -4.23 -13.59
N PRO A 83 21.11 -5.41 -13.47
CA PRO A 83 20.18 -5.84 -12.43
C PRO A 83 20.84 -5.90 -11.05
N TRP A 84 20.10 -5.59 -10.00
CA TRP A 84 20.51 -5.72 -8.60
C TRP A 84 20.24 -7.12 -8.03
N TRP A 85 19.66 -8.01 -8.84
CA TRP A 85 19.30 -9.38 -8.48
C TRP A 85 19.93 -10.40 -9.42
N ILE A 86 20.02 -11.63 -8.92
CA ILE A 86 20.34 -12.82 -9.70
C ILE A 86 19.08 -13.68 -9.75
N GLU A 87 18.64 -14.07 -10.95
CA GLU A 87 17.58 -15.05 -11.14
C GLU A 87 18.21 -16.47 -11.17
N HIS A 88 17.74 -17.35 -10.32
CA HIS A 88 18.22 -18.74 -10.24
C HIS A 88 17.38 -19.68 -11.07
N THR A 89 16.04 -19.56 -10.97
CA THR A 89 15.07 -20.38 -11.70
C THR A 89 13.79 -19.59 -11.94
N ALA A 90 13.08 -19.90 -13.00
CA ALA A 90 11.74 -19.40 -13.28
C ALA A 90 10.85 -20.53 -13.80
N GLY A 91 9.59 -20.53 -13.40
CA GLY A 91 8.62 -21.54 -13.85
C GLY A 91 7.28 -21.47 -13.15
N TRP A 92 6.34 -22.26 -13.63
CA TRP A 92 5.02 -22.37 -13.00
C TRP A 92 5.10 -23.19 -11.71
N ILE A 93 4.61 -22.59 -10.63
CA ILE A 93 4.61 -23.14 -9.26
C ILE A 93 3.19 -23.06 -8.74
N ASP A 94 2.71 -24.12 -8.08
CA ASP A 94 1.43 -24.06 -7.36
C ASP A 94 1.57 -23.09 -6.18
N ALA A 95 0.61 -22.18 -6.04
CA ALA A 95 0.67 -21.16 -5.00
C ALA A 95 0.73 -21.76 -3.58
N SER A 96 0.22 -22.97 -3.38
CA SER A 96 0.29 -23.69 -2.09
C SER A 96 1.70 -24.01 -1.63
N GLU A 97 2.72 -23.93 -2.50
CA GLU A 97 4.12 -24.10 -2.11
C GLU A 97 4.70 -22.90 -1.37
N PHE A 98 4.04 -21.73 -1.42
CA PHE A 98 4.50 -20.55 -0.72
C PHE A 98 4.00 -20.51 0.73
N SER A 99 4.86 -20.13 1.65
CA SER A 99 4.51 -19.90 3.06
C SER A 99 3.68 -18.62 3.23
N ALA A 100 3.95 -17.63 2.38
CA ALA A 100 3.19 -16.39 2.29
C ALA A 100 3.30 -15.78 0.89
N ILE A 101 2.26 -15.02 0.50
CA ILE A 101 2.23 -14.19 -0.70
C ILE A 101 2.01 -12.74 -0.27
N LEU A 102 2.89 -11.85 -0.69
CA LEU A 102 2.83 -10.43 -0.41
C LEU A 102 2.35 -9.69 -1.67
N MET A 103 1.16 -9.10 -1.61
CA MET A 103 0.64 -8.26 -2.70
C MET A 103 1.24 -6.87 -2.57
N ARG A 104 2.25 -6.59 -3.39
CA ARG A 104 3.05 -5.37 -3.37
C ARG A 104 2.99 -4.58 -4.68
N LYS A 105 2.06 -4.94 -5.56
CA LYS A 105 1.81 -4.17 -6.79
C LYS A 105 1.32 -2.77 -6.43
N ASP A 106 1.96 -1.76 -7.02
CA ASP A 106 1.55 -0.37 -6.87
C ASP A 106 0.18 -0.10 -7.53
N PRO A 107 -0.60 0.87 -7.03
CA PRO A 107 -1.78 1.37 -7.73
C PRO A 107 -1.46 1.77 -9.19
N PRO A 108 -2.47 1.87 -10.09
CA PRO A 108 -3.89 2.02 -9.75
C PRO A 108 -4.56 0.70 -9.38
N PHE A 109 -5.58 0.76 -8.52
CA PHE A 109 -6.48 -0.35 -8.27
C PHE A 109 -7.50 -0.41 -9.42
N ASP A 110 -7.05 -0.97 -10.53
CA ASP A 110 -7.83 -1.11 -11.76
C ASP A 110 -8.44 -2.52 -11.90
N GLN A 111 -9.02 -2.80 -13.06
CA GLN A 111 -9.60 -4.11 -13.35
C GLN A 111 -8.57 -5.26 -13.28
N HIS A 112 -7.30 -5.00 -13.66
CA HIS A 112 -6.24 -6.01 -13.58
C HIS A 112 -5.88 -6.30 -12.12
N TYR A 113 -5.79 -5.25 -11.30
CA TYR A 113 -5.56 -5.39 -9.86
C TYR A 113 -6.71 -6.15 -9.20
N LEU A 114 -7.97 -5.81 -9.53
CA LEU A 114 -9.15 -6.50 -9.04
C LEU A 114 -9.11 -8.01 -9.36
N VAL A 115 -8.84 -8.38 -10.62
CA VAL A 115 -8.72 -9.79 -11.03
C VAL A 115 -7.58 -10.49 -10.27
N ALA A 116 -6.44 -9.82 -10.09
CA ALA A 116 -5.34 -10.38 -9.32
C ALA A 116 -5.75 -10.68 -7.87
N THR A 117 -6.51 -9.79 -7.22
CA THR A 117 -7.03 -10.07 -5.86
C THR A 117 -7.96 -11.29 -5.83
N GLN A 118 -8.78 -11.48 -6.86
CA GLN A 118 -9.66 -12.66 -6.97
C GLN A 118 -8.87 -13.95 -7.19
N LEU A 119 -7.78 -13.89 -7.97
CA LEU A 119 -6.86 -15.01 -8.15
C LEU A 119 -6.14 -15.36 -6.84
N LEU A 120 -5.61 -14.36 -6.13
CA LEU A 120 -4.94 -14.57 -4.85
C LEU A 120 -5.86 -15.11 -3.76
N GLU A 121 -7.16 -14.84 -3.81
CA GLU A 121 -8.14 -15.43 -2.91
C GLU A 121 -8.25 -16.96 -3.09
N ILE A 122 -7.91 -17.49 -4.28
CA ILE A 122 -7.83 -18.95 -4.47
C ILE A 122 -6.71 -19.53 -3.62
N ALA A 123 -5.54 -18.85 -3.56
CA ALA A 123 -4.44 -19.27 -2.69
C ALA A 123 -4.81 -19.22 -1.20
N GLU A 124 -5.56 -18.20 -0.75
CA GLU A 124 -6.07 -18.16 0.63
C GLU A 124 -6.97 -19.37 0.95
N ARG A 125 -7.87 -19.73 0.03
CA ARG A 125 -8.74 -20.92 0.20
C ARG A 125 -7.93 -22.22 0.22
N GLN A 126 -6.72 -22.23 -0.35
CA GLN A 126 -5.78 -23.34 -0.27
C GLN A 126 -4.95 -23.32 1.02
N GLY A 127 -5.14 -22.31 1.91
CA GLY A 127 -4.44 -22.18 3.18
C GLY A 127 -3.16 -21.35 3.13
N VAL A 128 -2.85 -20.70 2.00
CA VAL A 128 -1.69 -19.81 1.87
C VAL A 128 -2.01 -18.47 2.51
N ARG A 129 -1.09 -17.93 3.28
CA ARG A 129 -1.22 -16.60 3.87
C ARG A 129 -0.98 -15.51 2.84
N VAL A 130 -2.01 -14.77 2.44
CA VAL A 130 -1.89 -13.63 1.52
C VAL A 130 -1.95 -12.30 2.30
N ILE A 131 -1.03 -11.38 2.05
CA ILE A 131 -0.84 -10.11 2.77
C ILE A 131 -0.78 -8.94 1.77
N ASN A 132 -1.63 -7.92 1.89
CA ASN A 132 -2.86 -7.90 2.71
C ASN A 132 -3.88 -8.87 2.13
N THR A 133 -4.90 -9.27 2.92
CA THR A 133 -5.89 -10.21 2.41
C THR A 133 -6.62 -9.65 1.19
N PRO A 134 -6.86 -10.45 0.15
CA PRO A 134 -7.46 -9.98 -1.10
C PRO A 134 -8.84 -9.32 -0.92
N GLN A 135 -9.66 -9.86 -0.02
CA GLN A 135 -10.97 -9.29 0.28
C GLN A 135 -10.81 -7.90 0.92
N ALA A 136 -9.91 -7.76 1.89
CA ALA A 136 -9.69 -6.48 2.56
C ALA A 136 -9.15 -5.40 1.60
N LEU A 137 -8.30 -5.78 0.64
CA LEU A 137 -7.85 -4.86 -0.41
C LEU A 137 -9.01 -4.33 -1.27
N ARG A 138 -9.98 -5.20 -1.61
CA ARG A 138 -11.18 -4.80 -2.37
C ARG A 138 -12.12 -3.91 -1.57
N ASP A 139 -12.27 -4.18 -0.28
CA ASP A 139 -13.24 -3.49 0.59
C ASP A 139 -12.75 -2.10 1.04
N HIS A 140 -11.44 -1.83 0.97
CA HIS A 140 -10.84 -0.62 1.53
C HIS A 140 -10.12 0.21 0.45
N GLY A 141 -10.88 0.84 -0.44
CA GLY A 141 -10.31 1.85 -1.35
C GLY A 141 -9.65 2.98 -0.54
N GLU A 142 -8.42 3.33 -0.85
CA GLU A 142 -7.52 4.14 -0.02
C GLU A 142 -8.11 5.47 0.48
N LYS A 143 -8.88 6.16 -0.37
CA LYS A 143 -9.56 7.42 0.00
C LYS A 143 -10.92 7.19 0.65
N MET A 144 -11.59 6.07 0.31
CA MET A 144 -12.89 5.73 0.86
C MET A 144 -12.79 5.16 2.27
N ALA A 145 -11.75 4.36 2.56
CA ALA A 145 -11.55 3.75 3.87
C ALA A 145 -11.41 4.78 5.00
N ALA A 146 -10.86 5.97 4.72
CA ALA A 146 -10.75 7.04 5.69
C ALA A 146 -12.12 7.53 6.21
N LEU A 147 -13.19 7.43 5.41
CA LEU A 147 -14.54 7.87 5.80
C LEU A 147 -15.13 7.07 6.96
N GLU A 148 -14.66 5.83 7.17
CA GLU A 148 -15.03 5.03 8.34
C GLU A 148 -14.56 5.63 9.67
N PHE A 149 -13.59 6.52 9.61
CA PHE A 149 -12.95 7.15 10.77
C PHE A 149 -13.26 8.65 10.78
N ALA A 150 -14.55 8.99 10.63
CA ALA A 150 -15.03 10.35 10.54
C ALA A 150 -14.57 11.26 11.69
N GLN A 151 -14.35 10.70 12.89
CA GLN A 151 -13.81 11.43 14.04
C GLN A 151 -12.36 11.92 13.86
N PHE A 152 -11.64 11.36 12.88
CA PHE A 152 -10.26 11.73 12.55
C PHE A 152 -10.13 12.43 11.20
N THR A 153 -11.16 12.35 10.36
CA THR A 153 -11.14 12.83 8.98
C THR A 153 -11.66 14.27 8.91
N PRO A 154 -11.02 15.18 8.17
CA PRO A 154 -11.56 16.53 8.00
C PRO A 154 -12.86 16.46 7.19
N PRO A 155 -13.68 17.52 7.18
CA PRO A 155 -14.87 17.59 6.32
C PRO A 155 -14.55 17.13 4.91
N THR A 156 -15.28 16.11 4.45
CA THR A 156 -15.04 15.43 3.17
C THR A 156 -16.36 15.09 2.51
N LEU A 157 -16.44 15.33 1.20
CA LEU A 157 -17.54 14.90 0.35
C LEU A 157 -16.98 14.03 -0.78
N VAL A 158 -17.59 12.89 -1.01
CA VAL A 158 -17.33 12.04 -2.19
C VAL A 158 -18.60 12.05 -3.04
N SER A 159 -18.51 12.56 -4.25
CA SER A 159 -19.66 12.68 -5.14
C SER A 159 -19.24 12.78 -6.60
N SER A 160 -20.12 12.41 -7.50
CA SER A 160 -20.07 12.76 -8.93
C SER A 160 -20.95 13.98 -9.25
N ASP A 161 -21.85 14.38 -8.34
CA ASP A 161 -22.72 15.53 -8.55
C ASP A 161 -21.96 16.85 -8.37
N ILE A 162 -21.71 17.53 -9.51
CA ILE A 162 -20.95 18.78 -9.56
C ILE A 162 -21.61 19.89 -8.73
N ARG A 163 -22.95 19.90 -8.62
CA ARG A 163 -23.66 20.89 -7.81
C ARG A 163 -23.30 20.73 -6.33
N SER A 164 -23.42 19.52 -5.81
CA SER A 164 -23.06 19.21 -4.42
C SER A 164 -21.60 19.52 -4.12
N LEU A 165 -20.68 19.21 -5.06
CA LEU A 165 -19.26 19.53 -4.92
C LEU A 165 -19.01 21.05 -4.85
N ARG A 166 -19.72 21.84 -5.66
CA ARG A 166 -19.64 23.32 -5.61
C ARG A 166 -20.21 23.87 -4.30
N GLU A 167 -21.35 23.37 -3.85
CA GLU A 167 -21.95 23.76 -2.57
C GLU A 167 -21.01 23.46 -1.41
N PHE A 168 -20.36 22.27 -1.42
CA PHE A 168 -19.34 21.92 -0.44
C PHE A 168 -18.15 22.89 -0.48
N ALA A 169 -17.66 23.27 -1.66
CA ALA A 169 -16.57 24.25 -1.80
C ALA A 169 -16.97 25.62 -1.24
N ILE A 170 -18.20 26.10 -1.51
CA ILE A 170 -18.73 27.37 -0.99
C ILE A 170 -18.79 27.34 0.54
N HIS A 171 -19.24 26.24 1.12
CA HIS A 171 -19.35 26.09 2.57
C HIS A 171 -17.97 26.02 3.24
N THR A 172 -17.06 25.24 2.66
CA THR A 172 -15.75 24.96 3.23
C THR A 172 -14.71 26.05 2.94
N LYS A 173 -14.96 26.94 1.95
CA LYS A 173 -14.13 28.04 1.48
C LYS A 173 -12.89 27.63 0.69
N LYS A 174 -12.12 26.65 1.14
CA LYS A 174 -10.93 26.13 0.46
C LYS A 174 -10.92 24.62 0.54
N ILE A 175 -10.83 23.96 -0.60
CA ILE A 175 -10.89 22.51 -0.71
C ILE A 175 -9.68 21.95 -1.47
N VAL A 176 -9.42 20.65 -1.22
CA VAL A 176 -8.60 19.81 -2.07
C VAL A 176 -9.52 18.87 -2.81
N VAL A 177 -9.43 18.83 -4.15
CA VAL A 177 -10.14 17.85 -4.97
C VAL A 177 -9.16 16.84 -5.54
N LYS A 178 -9.54 15.58 -5.56
CA LYS A 178 -8.67 14.46 -6.01
C LYS A 178 -9.50 13.30 -6.57
N PRO A 179 -9.03 12.63 -7.64
CA PRO A 179 -9.64 11.39 -8.10
C PRO A 179 -9.52 10.27 -7.06
N LEU A 180 -10.43 9.30 -7.10
CA LEU A 180 -10.40 8.15 -6.18
C LEU A 180 -9.27 7.15 -6.50
N ASP A 181 -8.91 7.03 -7.76
CA ASP A 181 -8.04 6.00 -8.33
C ASP A 181 -6.59 6.43 -8.60
N CYS A 182 -6.25 7.69 -8.35
CA CYS A 182 -4.90 8.22 -8.58
C CYS A 182 -4.04 8.17 -7.32
N MET A 183 -2.72 7.98 -7.52
CA MET A 183 -1.69 7.98 -6.49
C MET A 183 -0.61 9.05 -6.75
N GLY A 184 0.32 9.24 -5.82
CA GLY A 184 1.50 10.10 -5.98
C GLY A 184 1.20 11.58 -6.13
N GLY A 185 -0.03 12.02 -5.81
CA GLY A 185 -0.46 13.42 -5.95
C GLY A 185 -0.91 13.80 -7.37
N ALA A 186 -1.08 12.84 -8.28
CA ALA A 186 -1.64 13.10 -9.60
C ALA A 186 -3.10 13.53 -9.50
N GLY A 187 -3.49 14.57 -10.26
CA GLY A 187 -4.86 15.05 -10.28
C GLY A 187 -5.33 15.74 -8.99
N VAL A 188 -4.43 16.13 -8.11
CA VAL A 188 -4.76 16.86 -6.87
C VAL A 188 -4.74 18.35 -7.13
N PHE A 189 -5.87 19.01 -6.88
CA PHE A 189 -6.01 20.46 -7.00
C PHE A 189 -6.42 21.07 -5.66
N VAL A 190 -5.84 22.22 -5.35
CA VAL A 190 -6.23 23.07 -4.22
C VAL A 190 -6.98 24.28 -4.79
N LEU A 191 -8.24 24.42 -4.41
CA LEU A 191 -9.14 25.42 -5.01
C LEU A 191 -9.86 26.21 -3.91
N GLN A 192 -9.99 27.51 -4.11
CA GLN A 192 -10.87 28.36 -3.30
C GLN A 192 -12.29 28.35 -3.88
N SER A 193 -13.28 28.69 -3.07
CA SER A 193 -14.69 28.70 -3.50
C SER A 193 -14.99 29.72 -4.59
N ASP A 194 -14.17 30.76 -4.72
CA ASP A 194 -14.22 31.83 -5.71
C ASP A 194 -13.20 31.70 -6.85
N ASP A 195 -12.47 30.56 -6.86
CA ASP A 195 -11.50 30.28 -7.93
C ASP A 195 -12.22 30.13 -9.27
N PRO A 196 -11.86 30.94 -10.31
CA PRO A 196 -12.48 30.86 -11.62
C PRO A 196 -12.32 29.50 -12.29
N ASN A 197 -11.31 28.69 -11.88
CA ASN A 197 -11.08 27.37 -12.44
C ASN A 197 -11.86 26.26 -11.70
N LEU A 198 -12.52 26.57 -10.56
CA LEU A 198 -13.25 25.56 -9.77
C LEU A 198 -14.27 24.78 -10.63
N PRO A 199 -15.14 25.42 -11.46
CA PRO A 199 -16.07 24.66 -12.28
C PRO A 199 -15.37 23.69 -13.23
N SER A 200 -14.39 24.19 -13.99
CA SER A 200 -13.66 23.36 -14.97
C SER A 200 -12.88 22.24 -14.33
N ALA A 201 -12.27 22.46 -13.15
CA ALA A 201 -11.57 21.42 -12.41
C ALA A 201 -12.52 20.31 -11.95
N LEU A 202 -13.71 20.67 -11.46
CA LEU A 202 -14.73 19.68 -11.06
C LEU A 202 -15.25 18.89 -12.27
N GLU A 203 -15.52 19.56 -13.40
CA GLU A 203 -15.95 18.93 -14.64
C GLU A 203 -14.92 17.93 -15.16
N VAL A 204 -13.66 18.34 -15.27
CA VAL A 204 -12.56 17.47 -15.78
C VAL A 204 -12.32 16.28 -14.85
N LEU A 205 -12.22 16.51 -13.54
CA LEU A 205 -11.91 15.44 -12.58
C LEU A 205 -13.05 14.44 -12.45
N SER A 206 -14.31 14.92 -12.50
CA SER A 206 -15.49 14.05 -12.41
C SER A 206 -15.91 13.46 -13.77
N ASP A 207 -15.17 13.73 -14.85
CA ASP A 207 -15.59 13.38 -16.21
C ASP A 207 -17.05 13.84 -16.47
N ASN A 208 -17.27 15.13 -16.31
CA ASN A 208 -18.59 15.78 -16.44
C ASN A 208 -19.68 15.14 -15.54
N GLY A 209 -19.31 14.70 -14.35
CA GLY A 209 -20.23 14.10 -13.38
C GLY A 209 -20.48 12.61 -13.58
N SER A 210 -19.75 11.94 -14.46
CA SER A 210 -19.87 10.49 -14.65
C SER A 210 -19.08 9.70 -13.60
N ARG A 211 -18.07 10.32 -12.96
CA ARG A 211 -17.16 9.68 -12.03
C ARG A 211 -17.12 10.42 -10.69
N ALA A 212 -17.23 9.68 -9.59
CA ALA A 212 -17.09 10.26 -8.27
C ALA A 212 -15.65 10.72 -8.00
N ILE A 213 -15.52 11.86 -7.34
CA ILE A 213 -14.27 12.44 -6.85
C ILE A 213 -14.37 12.80 -5.37
N VAL A 214 -13.22 12.98 -4.73
CA VAL A 214 -13.14 13.48 -3.35
C VAL A 214 -12.97 14.98 -3.36
N ALA A 215 -13.82 15.69 -2.62
CA ALA A 215 -13.60 17.07 -2.19
C ALA A 215 -13.41 17.07 -0.66
N GLN A 216 -12.29 17.58 -0.19
CA GLN A 216 -11.91 17.56 1.22
C GLN A 216 -11.48 18.96 1.65
N GLN A 217 -11.76 19.33 2.89
CA GLN A 217 -11.29 20.61 3.44
C GLN A 217 -9.76 20.70 3.34
N TYR A 218 -9.28 21.85 2.84
CA TYR A 218 -7.84 22.13 2.81
C TYR A 218 -7.30 22.29 4.23
N LEU A 219 -6.21 21.61 4.52
CA LEU A 219 -5.51 21.67 5.80
C LEU A 219 -4.22 22.50 5.63
N PRO A 220 -4.12 23.70 6.20
CA PRO A 220 -2.94 24.57 6.04
C PRO A 220 -1.68 23.95 6.66
N GLU A 221 -1.82 23.01 7.58
CA GLU A 221 -0.73 22.26 8.20
C GLU A 221 0.11 21.45 7.21
N ILE A 222 -0.36 21.27 5.97
CA ILE A 222 0.39 20.60 4.90
C ILE A 222 1.80 21.20 4.72
N VAL A 223 1.99 22.47 5.01
CA VAL A 223 3.30 23.13 4.96
C VAL A 223 4.34 22.53 5.93
N LYS A 224 3.86 21.84 6.99
CA LYS A 224 4.70 21.10 7.94
C LYS A 224 4.91 19.65 7.53
N GLY A 225 4.27 19.22 6.46
CA GLY A 225 4.34 17.88 5.88
C GLY A 225 3.05 17.07 6.04
N ASP A 226 2.88 16.18 5.09
CA ASP A 226 1.93 15.10 5.10
C ASP A 226 2.63 13.88 5.72
N LYS A 227 2.21 13.46 6.90
CA LYS A 227 2.86 12.40 7.69
C LYS A 227 2.41 11.03 7.21
N ARG A 228 3.33 10.22 6.65
CA ARG A 228 3.13 8.80 6.42
C ARG A 228 3.43 8.03 7.71
N ILE A 229 2.39 7.47 8.34
CA ILE A 229 2.51 6.59 9.51
C ILE A 229 2.37 5.15 9.05
N ILE A 230 3.36 4.32 9.32
CA ILE A 230 3.31 2.89 9.03
C ILE A 230 2.68 2.16 10.21
N VAL A 231 1.69 1.32 9.92
CA VAL A 231 1.05 0.45 10.90
C VAL A 231 1.21 -1.00 10.45
N ILE A 232 1.76 -1.85 11.33
CA ILE A 232 2.02 -3.25 11.08
C ILE A 232 1.30 -4.08 12.14
N ASN A 233 0.46 -5.01 11.68
CA ASN A 233 -0.33 -5.88 12.55
C ASN A 233 -1.07 -5.09 13.66
N GLY A 234 -1.71 -3.99 13.28
CA GLY A 234 -2.47 -3.13 14.16
C GLY A 234 -1.65 -2.16 15.03
N LYS A 235 -0.31 -2.24 14.98
CA LYS A 235 0.57 -1.40 15.81
C LYS A 235 1.30 -0.37 14.96
N PRO A 236 1.23 0.93 15.29
CA PRO A 236 2.03 1.93 14.60
C PRO A 236 3.52 1.78 14.90
N VAL A 237 4.36 2.02 13.90
CA VAL A 237 5.79 2.26 14.08
C VAL A 237 5.96 3.59 14.83
N ASP A 238 6.91 3.69 15.75
CA ASP A 238 7.06 4.86 16.63
C ASP A 238 7.45 6.16 15.92
N TYR A 239 7.85 6.08 14.66
CA TYR A 239 8.19 7.22 13.80
C TYR A 239 7.31 7.24 12.56
N CYS A 240 6.97 8.45 12.11
CA CYS A 240 6.37 8.70 10.81
C CYS A 240 7.35 9.39 9.87
N LEU A 241 7.04 9.38 8.58
CA LEU A 241 7.76 10.14 7.57
C LEU A 241 6.94 11.37 7.19
N ALA A 242 7.32 12.55 7.69
CA ALA A 242 6.75 13.81 7.24
C ALA A 242 7.28 14.14 5.83
N ARG A 243 6.37 14.15 4.85
CA ARG A 243 6.66 14.48 3.45
C ARG A 243 6.38 15.96 3.24
N ILE A 244 7.41 16.78 3.33
CA ILE A 244 7.32 18.24 3.31
C ILE A 244 7.29 18.72 1.86
N PRO A 245 6.25 19.44 1.42
CA PRO A 245 6.17 20.00 0.07
C PRO A 245 7.33 20.96 -0.21
N PRO A 246 7.77 21.09 -1.47
CA PRO A 246 8.60 22.22 -1.88
C PRO A 246 7.90 23.57 -1.61
N GLU A 247 8.67 24.63 -1.43
CA GLU A 247 8.11 25.96 -1.21
C GLU A 247 7.13 26.37 -2.31
N GLY A 248 5.97 26.89 -1.93
CA GLY A 248 4.89 27.28 -2.84
C GLY A 248 4.06 26.12 -3.39
N GLN A 249 4.34 24.88 -3.01
CA GLN A 249 3.55 23.72 -3.43
C GLN A 249 2.72 23.15 -2.27
N SER A 250 1.67 22.42 -2.62
CA SER A 250 0.76 21.77 -1.66
C SER A 250 0.87 20.22 -1.68
N ARG A 251 1.75 19.65 -2.51
CA ARG A 251 1.94 18.19 -2.64
C ARG A 251 3.22 17.77 -1.93
N GLY A 252 3.08 17.04 -0.84
CA GLY A 252 4.19 16.51 -0.05
C GLY A 252 4.76 15.18 -0.55
N ASN A 253 4.11 14.53 -1.52
CA ASN A 253 4.55 13.23 -2.02
C ASN A 253 6.01 13.25 -2.49
N LEU A 254 6.82 12.27 -2.07
CA LEU A 254 8.24 12.19 -2.46
C LEU A 254 8.41 12.09 -3.98
N ALA A 255 7.49 11.41 -4.66
CA ALA A 255 7.46 11.34 -6.12
C ALA A 255 7.22 12.70 -6.80
N ALA A 256 6.61 13.65 -6.09
CA ALA A 256 6.39 15.02 -6.55
C ALA A 256 7.49 16.01 -6.11
N GLY A 257 8.61 15.51 -5.58
CA GLY A 257 9.75 16.33 -5.15
C GLY A 257 9.70 16.75 -3.67
N GLY A 258 8.80 16.21 -2.89
CA GLY A 258 8.76 16.42 -1.43
C GLY A 258 10.00 15.88 -0.74
N ARG A 259 10.36 16.48 0.40
CA ARG A 259 11.47 16.02 1.27
C ARG A 259 10.90 15.18 2.42
N GLY A 260 11.39 13.96 2.59
CA GLY A 260 11.05 13.08 3.71
C GLY A 260 11.87 13.40 4.96
N LEU A 261 11.18 13.63 6.10
CA LEU A 261 11.80 13.80 7.41
C LEU A 261 11.13 12.84 8.40
N ALA A 262 11.90 11.88 8.92
CA ALA A 262 11.39 11.01 9.97
C ALA A 262 11.29 11.79 11.30
N GLN A 263 10.17 11.62 11.99
CA GLN A 263 9.91 12.25 13.28
C GLN A 263 9.10 11.33 14.20
N PRO A 264 9.25 11.43 15.54
CA PRO A 264 8.44 10.65 16.47
C PRO A 264 6.95 10.95 16.29
N LEU A 265 6.10 9.94 16.52
CA LEU A 265 4.65 10.12 16.54
C LEU A 265 4.24 11.06 17.67
N THR A 266 3.41 12.04 17.36
CA THR A 266 2.72 12.82 18.39
C THR A 266 1.68 11.95 19.11
N PRO A 267 1.18 12.37 20.30
CA PRO A 267 0.07 11.66 20.96
C PRO A 267 -1.15 11.48 20.04
N ARG A 268 -1.47 12.50 19.24
CA ARG A 268 -2.59 12.46 18.28
C ARG A 268 -2.33 11.49 17.11
N ASP A 269 -1.12 11.48 16.58
CA ASP A 269 -0.73 10.52 15.54
C ASP A 269 -0.89 9.09 16.04
N ARG A 270 -0.46 8.83 17.27
CA ARG A 270 -0.57 7.51 17.91
C ARG A 270 -2.03 7.12 18.15
N GLU A 271 -2.86 8.04 18.62
CA GLU A 271 -4.30 7.82 18.81
C GLU A 271 -4.96 7.39 17.49
N ILE A 272 -4.76 8.17 16.42
CA ILE A 272 -5.29 7.87 15.08
C ILE A 272 -4.80 6.51 14.61
N ALA A 273 -3.48 6.30 14.65
CA ALA A 273 -2.86 5.11 14.08
C ALA A 273 -3.22 3.83 14.85
N THR A 274 -3.39 3.90 16.16
CA THR A 274 -3.84 2.76 16.98
C THR A 274 -5.31 2.42 16.67
N ALA A 275 -6.20 3.41 16.70
CA ALA A 275 -7.62 3.19 16.47
C ALA A 275 -7.90 2.63 15.06
N VAL A 276 -7.23 3.16 14.04
CA VAL A 276 -7.35 2.68 12.65
C VAL A 276 -6.70 1.31 12.52
N GLY A 277 -5.49 1.16 13.05
CA GLY A 277 -4.69 -0.06 12.93
C GLY A 277 -5.35 -1.29 13.53
N GLU A 278 -5.82 -1.21 14.76
CA GLU A 278 -6.51 -2.32 15.45
C GLU A 278 -7.74 -2.78 14.66
N LYS A 279 -8.56 -1.83 14.21
CA LYS A 279 -9.78 -2.13 13.45
C LYS A 279 -9.48 -2.79 12.10
N LEU A 280 -8.49 -2.29 11.37
CA LEU A 280 -8.18 -2.77 10.03
C LEU A 280 -7.33 -4.06 10.04
N ALA A 281 -6.46 -4.25 11.05
CA ALA A 281 -5.73 -5.51 11.22
C ALA A 281 -6.69 -6.69 11.47
N ALA A 282 -7.75 -6.47 12.25
CA ALA A 282 -8.79 -7.48 12.47
C ALA A 282 -9.54 -7.90 11.18
N ARG A 283 -9.44 -7.09 10.12
CA ARG A 283 -10.02 -7.36 8.79
C ARG A 283 -9.01 -7.94 7.79
N GLY A 284 -7.78 -8.21 8.22
CA GLY A 284 -6.75 -8.80 7.37
C GLY A 284 -5.81 -7.79 6.69
N LEU A 285 -5.85 -6.52 7.08
CA LEU A 285 -4.89 -5.51 6.64
C LEU A 285 -3.68 -5.49 7.59
N LEU A 286 -2.72 -6.37 7.35
CA LEU A 286 -1.50 -6.49 8.17
C LEU A 286 -0.60 -5.26 8.06
N LEU A 287 -0.52 -4.66 6.87
CA LEU A 287 0.30 -3.50 6.56
C LEU A 287 -0.56 -2.39 5.98
N ILE A 288 -0.57 -1.24 6.64
CA ILE A 288 -1.22 -0.03 6.13
C ILE A 288 -0.32 1.19 6.32
N GLY A 289 -0.49 2.17 5.46
CA GLY A 289 0.11 3.49 5.58
C GLY A 289 -0.97 4.55 5.76
N LEU A 290 -0.92 5.29 6.86
CA LEU A 290 -1.85 6.38 7.11
C LEU A 290 -1.22 7.70 6.69
N ASP A 291 -1.99 8.53 6.01
CA ASP A 291 -1.57 9.89 5.67
C ASP A 291 -2.30 10.86 6.59
N VAL A 292 -1.53 11.63 7.36
CA VAL A 292 -2.03 12.55 8.39
C VAL A 292 -1.44 13.93 8.19
N ILE A 293 -2.31 14.93 8.01
CA ILE A 293 -1.93 16.35 7.92
C ILE A 293 -2.43 17.06 9.18
N GLY A 294 -1.50 17.69 9.92
CA GLY A 294 -1.82 18.24 11.23
C GLY A 294 -2.32 17.15 12.19
N GLU A 295 -3.60 17.20 12.56
CA GLU A 295 -4.28 16.25 13.44
C GLU A 295 -5.35 15.41 12.72
N SER A 296 -5.38 15.44 11.37
CA SER A 296 -6.44 14.87 10.55
C SER A 296 -5.93 13.76 9.63
N LEU A 297 -6.62 12.63 9.65
CA LEU A 297 -6.43 11.51 8.72
C LEU A 297 -6.99 11.89 7.34
N THR A 298 -6.20 11.79 6.30
CA THR A 298 -6.59 12.18 4.93
C THR A 298 -6.69 11.01 3.96
N GLU A 299 -5.96 9.91 4.23
CA GLU A 299 -5.92 8.71 3.37
C GLU A 299 -5.42 7.49 4.16
N ILE A 300 -5.87 6.29 3.76
CA ILE A 300 -5.39 4.99 4.28
C ILE A 300 -4.89 4.16 3.12
N ASN A 301 -3.57 4.03 3.00
CA ASN A 301 -2.93 3.29 1.93
C ASN A 301 -2.85 1.81 2.31
N VAL A 302 -3.54 0.94 1.57
CA VAL A 302 -3.67 -0.49 1.88
C VAL A 302 -2.97 -1.41 0.86
N THR A 303 -2.60 -0.89 -0.31
CA THR A 303 -1.99 -1.66 -1.41
C THR A 303 -0.48 -1.86 -1.18
N SER A 304 0.31 -0.85 -1.47
CA SER A 304 1.77 -0.89 -1.37
C SER A 304 2.35 0.33 -0.62
N PRO A 305 1.97 0.57 0.66
CA PRO A 305 2.49 1.71 1.39
C PRO A 305 4.02 1.70 1.43
N THR A 306 4.60 2.90 1.27
CA THR A 306 6.04 3.16 1.22
C THR A 306 6.53 3.96 2.43
N GLY A 307 7.86 4.09 2.59
CA GLY A 307 8.49 4.87 3.63
C GLY A 307 9.36 4.07 4.61
N PHE A 308 9.53 2.76 4.38
CA PHE A 308 10.32 1.91 5.30
C PHE A 308 11.77 2.36 5.39
N GLN A 309 12.41 2.58 4.24
CA GLN A 309 13.83 2.89 4.22
C GLN A 309 14.13 4.25 4.82
N GLU A 310 13.37 5.27 4.44
CA GLU A 310 13.54 6.63 4.96
C GLU A 310 13.33 6.69 6.50
N ILE A 311 12.33 5.97 7.01
CA ILE A 311 12.12 5.88 8.47
C ILE A 311 13.28 5.13 9.11
N THR A 312 13.69 3.98 8.57
CA THR A 312 14.78 3.17 9.11
C THR A 312 16.09 3.94 9.15
N GLU A 313 16.46 4.59 8.05
CA GLU A 313 17.72 5.32 7.94
C GLU A 313 17.81 6.51 8.92
N GLN A 314 16.70 7.21 9.12
CA GLN A 314 16.70 8.43 9.95
C GLN A 314 16.40 8.16 11.43
N SER A 315 15.67 7.09 11.77
CA SER A 315 15.29 6.79 13.16
C SER A 315 16.09 5.66 13.80
N GLY A 316 16.73 4.81 13.00
CA GLY A 316 17.37 3.57 13.45
C GLY A 316 16.40 2.40 13.70
N ILE A 317 15.08 2.59 13.51
CA ILE A 317 14.07 1.53 13.67
C ILE A 317 14.02 0.71 12.38
N ASP A 318 14.35 -0.57 12.42
CA ASP A 318 14.28 -1.47 11.26
C ASP A 318 12.82 -1.86 10.98
N VAL A 319 12.13 -1.06 10.17
CA VAL A 319 10.71 -1.26 9.82
C VAL A 319 10.51 -2.55 9.01
N ALA A 320 11.48 -2.92 8.16
CA ALA A 320 11.40 -4.16 7.39
C ALA A 320 11.51 -5.39 8.30
N ALA A 321 12.36 -5.34 9.33
CA ALA A 321 12.46 -6.41 10.33
C ALA A 321 11.14 -6.58 11.09
N ILE A 322 10.52 -5.49 11.57
CA ILE A 322 9.20 -5.52 12.26
C ILE A 322 8.14 -6.14 11.34
N PHE A 323 8.12 -5.75 10.07
CA PHE A 323 7.17 -6.30 9.10
C PHE A 323 7.40 -7.80 8.87
N MET A 324 8.64 -8.22 8.66
CA MET A 324 8.95 -9.64 8.44
C MET A 324 8.70 -10.50 9.68
N ASP A 325 8.85 -9.97 10.90
CA ASP A 325 8.41 -10.66 12.12
C ASP A 325 6.90 -10.94 12.09
N ALA A 326 6.10 -9.94 11.70
CA ALA A 326 4.66 -10.09 11.57
C ALA A 326 4.26 -11.06 10.44
N VAL A 327 5.01 -11.09 9.34
CA VAL A 327 4.78 -12.03 8.21
C VAL A 327 5.11 -13.46 8.61
N LEU A 328 6.23 -13.69 9.29
CA LEU A 328 6.70 -15.04 9.66
C LEU A 328 6.08 -15.57 10.95
N GLY A 329 5.32 -14.74 11.68
CA GLY A 329 4.71 -15.12 12.95
C GLY A 329 5.70 -15.19 14.12
N ASN A 330 6.88 -14.60 13.98
CA ASN A 330 7.83 -14.44 15.06
C ASN A 330 7.31 -13.38 16.05
N LYS A 331 7.36 -13.71 17.34
CA LYS A 331 6.95 -12.80 18.43
C LYS A 331 8.12 -11.99 18.93
#